data_f9c9b363588819d6c9eac323ec051b43
#
_entry.id   f9c9b363588819d6c9eac323ec051b43
#
_cell.length_a   1.000
_cell.length_b   1.000
_cell.length_c   1.000
_cell.angle_alpha   90.00
_cell.angle_beta   90.00
_cell.angle_gamma   90.00
#
_symmetry.space_group_name_H-M   'P 1'
#
loop_
_entity.id
_entity.type
_entity.pdbx_description
1 polymer ?
#
loop_
_entity_poly.entity_id
_entity_poly.type
_entity_poly.pdbx_seq_one_letter_code
_entity_poly.pdbx_strand_id
1 'polypeptide(L)'
;MKKYTFAPGCALVLYKNRLVERLHRYLRAKYGDADLLLTCCQHTPKAAIGKCVINVCPGCDRRYRQNYAEPSTLSLWEVLAESADFPLPNYGARQMTIIDACPTRDQPRIHNAVRKLAERMNITVIEPEQTREQSTCCGDIFYGVLPVDEVLSKMKAKAATMPVNDVIVYCVSCSKAMFNGGKNPRYLIDLLFNEDTVPKTCDPVSWHKELDEFISAHNDKENDGSQQTHAPDAQKPAGDA
;
A
#
# COMPACT_ATOMS: atom_id res chain seq x y z
N MET A 1 26.57 -9.53 0.60
CA MET A 1 25.15 -9.93 0.44
C MET A 1 24.29 -8.69 0.61
N LYS A 2 23.24 -8.53 -0.20
CA LYS A 2 22.28 -7.43 -0.06
C LYS A 2 21.50 -7.59 1.25
N LYS A 3 21.45 -6.56 2.08
CA LYS A 3 20.67 -6.57 3.33
C LYS A 3 19.27 -6.04 3.06
N TYR A 4 18.27 -6.57 3.75
CA TYR A 4 16.88 -6.20 3.57
C TYR A 4 16.26 -5.69 4.86
N THR A 5 15.28 -4.79 4.72
CA THR A 5 14.42 -4.33 5.82
C THR A 5 12.98 -4.45 5.35
N PHE A 6 12.14 -5.12 6.11
CA PHE A 6 10.72 -5.19 5.85
C PHE A 6 10.01 -3.99 6.48
N ALA A 7 9.35 -3.18 5.65
CA ALA A 7 8.60 -2.00 6.06
C ALA A 7 7.09 -2.20 5.74
N PRO A 8 6.31 -2.86 6.63
CA PRO A 8 4.88 -3.06 6.42
C PRO A 8 4.10 -1.75 6.35
N GLY A 9 4.58 -0.69 7.03
CA GLY A 9 3.95 0.61 7.12
C GLY A 9 2.64 0.59 7.90
N CYS A 10 2.09 1.78 8.19
CA CYS A 10 0.80 1.92 8.86
C CYS A 10 -0.32 1.17 8.13
N ALA A 11 -0.23 1.10 6.80
CA ALA A 11 -1.19 0.41 5.95
C ALA A 11 -1.41 -1.08 6.29
N LEU A 12 -0.44 -1.74 6.89
CA LEU A 12 -0.58 -3.14 7.31
C LEU A 12 -0.65 -3.27 8.84
N VAL A 13 0.16 -2.51 9.60
CA VAL A 13 0.16 -2.63 11.06
C VAL A 13 -1.17 -2.22 11.69
N LEU A 14 -1.83 -1.17 11.17
CA LEU A 14 -3.15 -0.75 11.64
C LEU A 14 -4.29 -1.55 11.01
N TYR A 15 -4.04 -2.18 9.87
CA TYR A 15 -5.05 -2.96 9.18
C TYR A 15 -5.17 -4.39 9.73
N LYS A 16 -4.09 -5.16 9.66
CA LYS A 16 -4.01 -6.55 10.14
C LYS A 16 -2.59 -6.87 10.62
N ASN A 17 -2.24 -6.44 11.81
CA ASN A 17 -0.89 -6.59 12.36
C ASN A 17 -0.39 -8.05 12.35
N ARG A 18 -1.29 -9.04 12.55
CA ARG A 18 -0.94 -10.48 12.50
C ARG A 18 -0.34 -10.93 11.16
N LEU A 19 -0.65 -10.23 10.06
CA LEU A 19 -0.07 -10.51 8.75
C LEU A 19 1.35 -9.98 8.62
N VAL A 20 1.73 -8.97 9.41
CA VAL A 20 3.12 -8.47 9.49
C VAL A 20 4.05 -9.60 9.92
N GLU A 21 3.71 -10.31 11.00
CA GLU A 21 4.53 -11.42 11.52
C GLU A 21 4.65 -12.57 10.52
N ARG A 22 3.54 -12.92 9.84
CA ARG A 22 3.54 -14.00 8.82
C ARG A 22 4.45 -13.65 7.65
N LEU A 23 4.36 -12.44 7.14
CA LEU A 23 5.19 -11.96 6.03
C LEU A 23 6.64 -11.80 6.44
N HIS A 24 6.91 -11.23 7.61
CA HIS A 24 8.27 -11.07 8.12
C HIS A 24 8.97 -12.42 8.28
N ARG A 25 8.27 -13.43 8.81
CA ARG A 25 8.79 -14.79 8.90
C ARG A 25 9.13 -15.37 7.53
N TYR A 26 8.26 -15.18 6.53
CA TYR A 26 8.54 -15.61 5.16
C TYR A 26 9.75 -14.89 4.57
N LEU A 27 9.83 -13.57 4.73
CA LEU A 27 10.95 -12.78 4.20
C LEU A 27 12.27 -13.14 4.87
N ARG A 28 12.27 -13.41 6.17
CA ARG A 28 13.46 -13.91 6.88
C ARG A 28 13.90 -15.29 6.37
N ALA A 29 12.98 -16.18 6.12
CA ALA A 29 13.30 -17.49 5.54
C ALA A 29 13.91 -17.36 4.13
N LYS A 30 13.42 -16.38 3.34
CA LYS A 30 13.87 -16.16 1.95
C LYS A 30 15.20 -15.42 1.85
N TYR A 31 15.42 -14.40 2.66
CA TYR A 31 16.54 -13.47 2.54
C TYR A 31 17.55 -13.56 3.70
N GLY A 32 17.32 -14.43 4.66
CA GLY A 32 18.08 -14.48 5.89
C GLY A 32 17.63 -13.39 6.86
N ASP A 33 18.59 -12.61 7.35
CA ASP A 33 18.30 -11.55 8.34
C ASP A 33 17.66 -10.35 7.64
N ALA A 34 16.35 -10.22 7.77
CA ALA A 34 15.57 -9.08 7.32
C ALA A 34 15.02 -8.35 8.57
N ASP A 35 15.52 -7.14 8.81
CA ASP A 35 15.01 -6.33 9.91
C ASP A 35 13.55 -5.96 9.70
N LEU A 36 12.87 -5.60 10.78
CA LEU A 36 11.50 -5.08 10.74
C LEU A 36 11.50 -3.59 11.07
N LEU A 37 10.92 -2.77 10.19
CA LEU A 37 10.67 -1.35 10.39
C LEU A 37 9.16 -1.13 10.38
N LEU A 38 8.54 -1.07 11.56
CA LEU A 38 7.07 -1.08 11.70
C LEU A 38 6.41 0.14 11.06
N THR A 39 7.00 1.32 11.23
CA THR A 39 6.43 2.58 10.78
C THR A 39 7.46 3.42 10.03
N CYS A 40 7.04 4.12 8.96
CA CYS A 40 7.91 4.96 8.16
C CYS A 40 7.37 6.40 7.98
N CYS A 41 6.10 6.66 8.32
CA CYS A 41 5.46 7.93 7.98
C CYS A 41 5.96 9.11 8.82
N GLN A 42 6.39 8.87 10.06
CA GLN A 42 6.80 9.90 11.02
C GLN A 42 8.26 9.80 11.45
N HIS A 43 9.00 8.80 10.94
CA HIS A 43 10.37 8.55 11.36
C HIS A 43 11.34 8.65 10.18
N THR A 44 12.54 9.18 10.44
CA THR A 44 13.64 9.05 9.49
C THR A 44 14.18 7.63 9.57
N PRO A 45 14.12 6.83 8.51
CA PRO A 45 14.44 5.41 8.58
C PRO A 45 15.96 5.17 8.59
N LYS A 46 16.64 5.57 9.67
CA LYS A 46 18.10 5.36 9.83
C LYS A 46 18.48 3.88 9.71
N ALA A 47 17.62 2.99 10.19
CA ALA A 47 17.81 1.56 10.09
C ALA A 47 17.82 1.02 8.65
N ALA A 48 17.31 1.79 7.69
CA ALA A 48 17.23 1.38 6.29
C ALA A 48 18.43 1.82 5.44
N ILE A 49 19.34 2.63 5.97
CA ILE A 49 20.54 3.09 5.23
C ILE A 49 21.40 1.88 4.84
N GLY A 50 21.78 1.80 3.57
CA GLY A 50 22.57 0.69 3.01
C GLY A 50 21.81 -0.63 2.86
N LYS A 51 20.48 -0.64 3.04
CA LYS A 51 19.62 -1.81 2.89
C LYS A 51 18.64 -1.64 1.73
N CYS A 52 17.98 -2.72 1.34
CA CYS A 52 16.84 -2.68 0.44
C CYS A 52 15.55 -2.72 1.28
N VAL A 53 14.71 -1.71 1.17
CA VAL A 53 13.45 -1.64 1.89
C VAL A 53 12.35 -2.33 1.11
N ILE A 54 11.78 -3.39 1.69
CA ILE A 54 10.62 -4.10 1.13
C ILE A 54 9.36 -3.43 1.67
N ASN A 55 8.63 -2.72 0.81
CA ASN A 55 7.44 -1.95 1.15
C ASN A 55 6.15 -2.69 0.79
N VAL A 56 5.11 -2.55 1.62
CA VAL A 56 3.74 -2.96 1.30
C VAL A 56 2.95 -1.81 0.67
N CYS A 57 3.09 -0.62 1.25
CA CYS A 57 2.31 0.56 0.87
C CYS A 57 2.98 1.35 -0.27
N PRO A 58 2.24 1.61 -1.38
CA PRO A 58 2.76 2.43 -2.48
C PRO A 58 3.17 3.86 -2.07
N GLY A 59 2.46 4.45 -1.09
CA GLY A 59 2.81 5.77 -0.55
C GLY A 59 4.15 5.77 0.18
N CYS A 60 4.42 4.72 0.97
CA CYS A 60 5.73 4.54 1.62
C CYS A 60 6.83 4.35 0.60
N ASP A 61 6.62 3.52 -0.43
CA ASP A 61 7.60 3.30 -1.50
C ASP A 61 7.97 4.62 -2.19
N ARG A 62 6.94 5.42 -2.58
CA ARG A 62 7.17 6.74 -3.18
C ARG A 62 7.96 7.66 -2.24
N ARG A 63 7.63 7.70 -0.95
CA ARG A 63 8.33 8.52 0.05
C ARG A 63 9.80 8.13 0.16
N TYR A 64 10.13 6.84 0.21
CA TYR A 64 11.52 6.37 0.22
C TYR A 64 12.26 6.80 -1.04
N ARG A 65 11.68 6.61 -2.22
CA ARG A 65 12.31 6.96 -3.50
C ARG A 65 12.52 8.47 -3.69
N GLN A 66 11.64 9.30 -3.15
CA GLN A 66 11.70 10.76 -3.32
C GLN A 66 12.59 11.47 -2.30
N ASN A 67 12.63 10.97 -1.07
CA ASN A 67 13.26 11.68 0.04
C ASN A 67 14.64 11.13 0.40
N TYR A 68 15.01 9.98 -0.12
CA TYR A 68 16.27 9.31 0.23
C TYR A 68 16.99 8.83 -1.02
N ALA A 69 18.27 9.22 -1.17
CA ALA A 69 19.14 8.68 -2.23
C ALA A 69 19.41 7.18 -2.01
N GLU A 70 19.46 6.76 -0.76
CA GLU A 70 19.41 5.40 -0.26
C GLU A 70 18.41 5.35 0.91
N PRO A 71 17.73 4.25 1.12
CA PRO A 71 17.91 2.90 0.60
C PRO A 71 17.22 2.67 -0.76
N SER A 72 17.63 1.60 -1.44
CA SER A 72 16.86 1.09 -2.58
C SER A 72 15.53 0.50 -2.10
N THR A 73 14.48 0.61 -2.91
CA THR A 73 13.16 0.09 -2.58
C THR A 73 12.76 -1.09 -3.45
N LEU A 74 11.94 -1.97 -2.90
CA LEU A 74 11.33 -3.10 -3.57
C LEU A 74 9.90 -3.26 -3.02
N SER A 75 8.93 -3.41 -3.89
CA SER A 75 7.57 -3.70 -3.44
C SER A 75 7.44 -5.15 -2.96
N LEU A 76 6.70 -5.38 -1.89
CA LEU A 76 6.34 -6.74 -1.46
C LEU A 76 5.66 -7.51 -2.59
N TRP A 77 4.88 -6.83 -3.43
CA TRP A 77 4.19 -7.43 -4.57
C TRP A 77 5.16 -8.02 -5.58
N GLU A 78 6.28 -7.33 -5.86
CA GLU A 78 7.35 -7.83 -6.72
C GLU A 78 8.02 -9.07 -6.11
N VAL A 79 8.33 -9.02 -4.82
CA VAL A 79 8.93 -10.15 -4.10
C VAL A 79 8.05 -11.40 -4.20
N LEU A 80 6.76 -11.27 -3.91
CA LEU A 80 5.82 -12.40 -3.89
C LEU A 80 5.47 -12.90 -5.28
N ALA A 81 5.40 -12.01 -6.28
CA ALA A 81 5.16 -12.37 -7.66
C ALA A 81 6.27 -13.27 -8.24
N GLU A 82 7.51 -13.05 -7.80
CA GLU A 82 8.68 -13.87 -8.22
C GLU A 82 8.94 -15.06 -7.31
N SER A 83 8.20 -15.22 -6.22
CA SER A 83 8.38 -16.32 -5.26
C SER A 83 7.49 -17.50 -5.60
N ALA A 84 8.04 -18.48 -6.32
CA ALA A 84 7.29 -19.68 -6.70
C ALA A 84 6.83 -20.52 -5.50
N ASP A 85 7.58 -20.47 -4.40
CA ASP A 85 7.36 -21.18 -3.15
C ASP A 85 6.32 -20.52 -2.23
N PHE A 86 5.89 -19.26 -2.52
CA PHE A 86 4.84 -18.62 -1.72
C PHE A 86 3.48 -19.25 -2.03
N PRO A 87 2.81 -19.83 -1.02
CA PRO A 87 1.52 -20.48 -1.21
C PRO A 87 0.44 -19.46 -1.51
N LEU A 88 -0.21 -19.56 -2.67
CA LEU A 88 -1.28 -18.69 -3.09
C LEU A 88 -2.60 -19.47 -3.15
N PRO A 89 -3.72 -18.87 -2.71
CA PRO A 89 -5.04 -19.46 -2.89
C PRO A 89 -5.47 -19.44 -4.36
N ASN A 90 -6.44 -20.28 -4.71
CA ASN A 90 -7.04 -20.34 -6.04
C ASN A 90 -8.47 -19.79 -6.00
N TYR A 91 -8.76 -18.76 -6.80
CA TYR A 91 -10.07 -18.09 -6.86
C TYR A 91 -10.98 -18.58 -8.00
N GLY A 92 -10.61 -19.67 -8.68
CA GLY A 92 -11.51 -20.34 -9.65
C GLY A 92 -11.91 -19.47 -10.84
N ALA A 93 -10.99 -18.69 -11.40
CA ALA A 93 -11.23 -17.76 -12.51
C ALA A 93 -12.25 -16.64 -12.21
N ARG A 94 -12.44 -16.28 -10.93
CA ARG A 94 -13.29 -15.17 -10.52
C ARG A 94 -12.84 -13.89 -11.20
N GLN A 95 -13.82 -13.17 -11.77
CA GLN A 95 -13.56 -11.90 -12.42
C GLN A 95 -13.40 -10.77 -11.39
N MET A 96 -12.31 -10.04 -11.49
CA MET A 96 -12.04 -8.84 -10.68
C MET A 96 -11.40 -7.77 -11.57
N THR A 97 -11.52 -6.51 -11.19
CA THR A 97 -10.77 -5.41 -11.81
C THR A 97 -9.66 -4.94 -10.88
N ILE A 98 -8.74 -4.12 -11.39
CA ILE A 98 -7.64 -3.56 -10.59
C ILE A 98 -7.71 -2.03 -10.62
N ILE A 99 -7.60 -1.38 -9.47
CA ILE A 99 -7.28 0.04 -9.41
C ILE A 99 -5.78 0.20 -9.13
N ASP A 100 -5.03 0.73 -10.10
CA ASP A 100 -3.62 1.03 -9.89
C ASP A 100 -3.47 2.28 -9.02
N ALA A 101 -2.70 2.15 -7.94
CA ALA A 101 -2.54 3.22 -6.96
C ALA A 101 -1.68 4.36 -7.53
N CYS A 102 -2.14 5.60 -7.41
CA CYS A 102 -1.48 6.77 -7.99
C CYS A 102 0.01 6.94 -7.60
N PRO A 103 0.50 6.49 -6.41
CA PRO A 103 1.93 6.55 -6.11
C PRO A 103 2.81 5.61 -6.95
N THR A 104 2.20 4.65 -7.67
CA THR A 104 2.93 3.70 -8.53
C THR A 104 2.91 4.05 -10.01
N ARG A 105 2.40 5.22 -10.38
CA ARG A 105 2.23 5.62 -11.79
C ARG A 105 3.51 5.48 -12.61
N ASP A 106 4.66 5.75 -12.02
CA ASP A 106 6.00 5.62 -12.59
C ASP A 106 6.65 4.24 -12.32
N GLN A 107 5.87 3.24 -11.87
CA GLN A 107 6.39 1.95 -11.44
C GLN A 107 5.72 0.77 -12.18
N PRO A 108 5.97 0.59 -13.49
CA PRO A 108 5.33 -0.47 -14.29
C PRO A 108 5.63 -1.87 -13.75
N ARG A 109 6.78 -2.06 -13.08
CA ARG A 109 7.15 -3.31 -12.43
C ARG A 109 6.15 -3.72 -11.33
N ILE A 110 5.63 -2.76 -10.56
CA ILE A 110 4.61 -3.03 -9.52
C ILE A 110 3.28 -3.40 -10.18
N HIS A 111 2.87 -2.69 -11.23
CA HIS A 111 1.65 -3.02 -12.00
C HIS A 111 1.70 -4.45 -12.54
N ASN A 112 2.86 -4.86 -13.08
CA ASN A 112 3.05 -6.21 -13.60
C ASN A 112 3.04 -7.26 -12.48
N ALA A 113 3.67 -6.96 -11.34
CA ALA A 113 3.69 -7.86 -10.19
C ALA A 113 2.29 -8.13 -9.63
N VAL A 114 1.45 -7.09 -9.50
CA VAL A 114 0.06 -7.21 -9.03
C VAL A 114 -0.75 -8.12 -9.98
N ARG A 115 -0.60 -7.95 -11.29
CA ARG A 115 -1.28 -8.78 -12.30
C ARG A 115 -0.78 -10.22 -12.28
N LYS A 116 0.53 -10.43 -12.17
CA LYS A 116 1.13 -11.77 -12.04
C LYS A 116 0.63 -12.49 -10.77
N LEU A 117 0.46 -11.78 -9.67
CA LEU A 117 -0.15 -12.36 -8.46
C LEU A 117 -1.61 -12.73 -8.69
N ALA A 118 -2.40 -11.88 -9.34
CA ALA A 118 -3.79 -12.17 -9.66
C ALA A 118 -3.90 -13.41 -10.57
N GLU A 119 -3.08 -13.49 -11.62
CA GLU A 119 -2.99 -14.64 -12.50
C GLU A 119 -2.62 -15.94 -11.74
N ARG A 120 -1.59 -15.90 -10.90
CA ARG A 120 -1.17 -17.04 -10.08
C ARG A 120 -2.23 -17.48 -9.07
N MET A 121 -3.12 -16.58 -8.65
CA MET A 121 -4.28 -16.87 -7.82
C MET A 121 -5.50 -17.32 -8.64
N ASN A 122 -5.35 -17.52 -9.96
CA ASN A 122 -6.43 -17.87 -10.87
C ASN A 122 -7.59 -16.86 -10.81
N ILE A 123 -7.26 -15.56 -10.86
CA ILE A 123 -8.20 -14.45 -10.97
C ILE A 123 -8.17 -13.92 -12.41
N THR A 124 -9.34 -13.79 -13.03
CA THR A 124 -9.47 -13.16 -14.36
C THR A 124 -9.57 -11.64 -14.18
N VAL A 125 -8.54 -10.92 -14.59
CA VAL A 125 -8.50 -9.46 -14.49
C VAL A 125 -9.23 -8.82 -15.65
N ILE A 126 -10.24 -8.00 -15.36
CA ILE A 126 -10.93 -7.12 -16.32
C ILE A 126 -10.35 -5.71 -16.12
N GLU A 127 -9.53 -5.28 -17.07
CA GLU A 127 -8.86 -3.97 -16.97
C GLU A 127 -9.87 -2.82 -17.13
N PRO A 128 -9.77 -1.76 -16.29
CA PRO A 128 -10.51 -0.54 -16.53
C PRO A 128 -9.92 0.22 -17.72
N GLU A 129 -10.68 1.16 -18.28
CA GLU A 129 -10.23 1.99 -19.41
C GLU A 129 -8.94 2.77 -19.05
N GLN A 130 -8.91 3.39 -17.86
CA GLN A 130 -7.74 4.07 -17.32
C GLN A 130 -7.01 3.15 -16.34
N THR A 131 -5.99 2.48 -16.81
CA THR A 131 -5.20 1.49 -16.07
C THR A 131 -3.72 1.85 -16.03
N ARG A 132 -2.97 1.26 -15.12
CA ARG A 132 -1.52 1.41 -14.97
C ARG A 132 -1.11 2.87 -14.75
N GLU A 133 -0.20 3.41 -15.59
CA GLU A 133 0.27 4.80 -15.56
C GLU A 133 -0.85 5.82 -15.82
N GLN A 134 -1.91 5.43 -16.51
CA GLN A 134 -3.07 6.27 -16.80
C GLN A 134 -4.09 6.29 -15.66
N SER A 135 -3.92 5.45 -14.65
CA SER A 135 -4.85 5.39 -13.52
C SER A 135 -4.88 6.70 -12.76
N THR A 136 -6.06 7.30 -12.65
CA THR A 136 -6.28 8.53 -11.90
C THR A 136 -6.40 8.26 -10.39
N CYS A 137 -6.22 9.30 -9.56
CA CYS A 137 -6.30 9.19 -8.11
C CYS A 137 -7.68 8.72 -7.65
N CYS A 138 -7.70 7.92 -6.59
CA CYS A 138 -8.95 7.42 -5.98
C CYS A 138 -9.76 8.49 -5.21
N GLY A 139 -9.18 9.68 -5.01
CA GLY A 139 -9.83 10.79 -4.31
C GLY A 139 -9.33 11.04 -2.88
N ASP A 140 -8.65 10.10 -2.25
CA ASP A 140 -8.22 10.19 -0.85
C ASP A 140 -7.27 11.38 -0.56
N ILE A 141 -6.46 11.77 -1.54
CA ILE A 141 -5.50 12.89 -1.42
C ILE A 141 -6.18 14.25 -1.18
N PHE A 142 -7.48 14.35 -1.47
CA PHE A 142 -8.20 15.62 -1.34
C PHE A 142 -8.74 15.87 0.07
N TYR A 143 -8.60 14.94 1.01
CA TYR A 143 -8.90 15.22 2.41
C TYR A 143 -8.00 16.34 2.94
N GLY A 144 -8.61 17.30 3.65
CA GLY A 144 -7.93 18.49 4.14
C GLY A 144 -7.78 19.62 3.10
N VAL A 145 -8.12 19.36 1.82
CA VAL A 145 -8.10 20.34 0.73
C VAL A 145 -9.51 20.70 0.26
N LEU A 146 -10.39 19.69 0.22
CA LEU A 146 -11.79 19.83 -0.20
C LEU A 146 -12.73 19.45 0.95
N PRO A 147 -14.00 19.95 0.92
CA PRO A 147 -15.05 19.45 1.78
C PRO A 147 -15.23 17.94 1.67
N VAL A 148 -15.61 17.29 2.76
CA VAL A 148 -15.70 15.82 2.83
C VAL A 148 -16.66 15.23 1.81
N ASP A 149 -17.79 15.88 1.57
CA ASP A 149 -18.80 15.49 0.58
C ASP A 149 -18.25 15.53 -0.86
N GLU A 150 -17.42 16.52 -1.18
CA GLU A 150 -16.71 16.57 -2.47
C GLU A 150 -15.66 15.44 -2.58
N VAL A 151 -14.92 15.14 -1.52
CA VAL A 151 -13.99 14.00 -1.49
C VAL A 151 -14.73 12.70 -1.75
N LEU A 152 -15.87 12.48 -1.07
CA LEU A 152 -16.70 11.30 -1.27
C LEU A 152 -17.28 11.23 -2.70
N SER A 153 -17.65 12.38 -3.27
CA SER A 153 -18.10 12.46 -4.67
C SER A 153 -17.00 12.03 -5.64
N LYS A 154 -15.74 12.46 -5.43
CA LYS A 154 -14.59 12.02 -6.23
C LYS A 154 -14.32 10.52 -6.09
N MET A 155 -14.45 9.96 -4.89
CA MET A 155 -14.32 8.51 -4.66
C MET A 155 -15.40 7.74 -5.41
N LYS A 156 -16.65 8.20 -5.37
CA LYS A 156 -17.77 7.65 -6.14
C LYS A 156 -17.52 7.69 -7.65
N ALA A 157 -17.09 8.84 -8.15
CA ALA A 157 -16.78 8.99 -9.58
C ALA A 157 -15.67 8.03 -10.02
N LYS A 158 -14.61 7.88 -9.22
CA LYS A 158 -13.55 6.91 -9.52
C LYS A 158 -14.04 5.46 -9.45
N ALA A 159 -14.84 5.11 -8.45
CA ALA A 159 -15.40 3.77 -8.34
C ALA A 159 -16.31 3.40 -9.53
N ALA A 160 -17.06 4.38 -10.04
CA ALA A 160 -17.92 4.19 -11.21
C ALA A 160 -17.16 3.82 -12.49
N THR A 161 -15.86 4.15 -12.59
CA THR A 161 -15.01 3.75 -13.74
C THR A 161 -14.56 2.28 -13.68
N MET A 162 -14.80 1.57 -12.58
CA MET A 162 -14.42 0.16 -12.45
C MET A 162 -15.42 -0.76 -13.14
N PRO A 163 -15.00 -1.61 -14.11
CA PRO A 163 -15.89 -2.39 -14.96
C PRO A 163 -16.65 -3.49 -14.22
N VAL A 164 -16.13 -4.00 -13.10
CA VAL A 164 -16.79 -5.01 -12.27
C VAL A 164 -16.86 -4.58 -10.82
N ASN A 165 -17.62 -5.32 -9.99
CA ASN A 165 -17.84 -4.93 -8.60
C ASN A 165 -16.67 -5.27 -7.69
N ASP A 166 -16.02 -6.42 -7.88
CA ASP A 166 -14.84 -6.82 -7.11
C ASP A 166 -13.60 -6.09 -7.64
N VAL A 167 -12.98 -5.26 -6.80
CA VAL A 167 -11.85 -4.41 -7.18
C VAL A 167 -10.61 -4.78 -6.36
N ILE A 168 -9.60 -5.34 -7.01
CA ILE A 168 -8.29 -5.56 -6.40
C ILE A 168 -7.67 -4.20 -6.10
N VAL A 169 -7.31 -3.99 -4.85
CA VAL A 169 -6.63 -2.79 -4.35
C VAL A 169 -5.34 -3.20 -3.64
N TYR A 170 -4.27 -2.42 -3.78
CA TYR A 170 -3.01 -2.63 -3.05
C TYR A 170 -2.56 -1.37 -2.30
N CYS A 171 -3.49 -0.47 -2.05
CA CYS A 171 -3.36 0.73 -1.24
C CYS A 171 -4.60 0.85 -0.33
N VAL A 172 -4.37 1.13 0.95
CA VAL A 172 -5.47 1.23 1.93
C VAL A 172 -6.43 2.38 1.61
N SER A 173 -5.92 3.51 1.10
CA SER A 173 -6.75 4.63 0.62
C SER A 173 -7.64 4.23 -0.56
N CYS A 174 -7.13 3.42 -1.47
CA CYS A 174 -7.94 2.91 -2.58
C CYS A 174 -9.02 1.93 -2.09
N SER A 175 -8.74 1.14 -1.05
CA SER A 175 -9.74 0.27 -0.42
C SER A 175 -10.92 1.09 0.11
N LYS A 176 -10.63 2.13 0.90
CA LYS A 176 -11.64 3.07 1.40
C LYS A 176 -12.44 3.72 0.26
N ALA A 177 -11.75 4.21 -0.76
CA ALA A 177 -12.40 4.91 -1.87
C ALA A 177 -13.34 3.99 -2.66
N MET A 178 -12.95 2.76 -2.95
CA MET A 178 -13.79 1.79 -3.63
C MET A 178 -15.01 1.41 -2.80
N PHE A 179 -14.84 1.21 -1.50
CA PHE A 179 -15.94 0.93 -0.58
C PHE A 179 -16.95 2.09 -0.51
N ASN A 180 -16.47 3.32 -0.29
CA ASN A 180 -17.33 4.51 -0.27
C ASN A 180 -18.04 4.77 -1.62
N GLY A 181 -17.44 4.31 -2.70
CA GLY A 181 -18.03 4.36 -4.04
C GLY A 181 -18.98 3.21 -4.37
N GLY A 182 -19.28 2.31 -3.42
CA GLY A 182 -20.22 1.20 -3.60
C GLY A 182 -19.66 -0.02 -4.30
N LYS A 183 -18.33 -0.13 -4.45
CA LYS A 183 -17.65 -1.32 -4.95
C LYS A 183 -17.24 -2.23 -3.78
N ASN A 184 -16.86 -3.46 -4.12
CA ASN A 184 -16.33 -4.44 -3.19
C ASN A 184 -14.79 -4.48 -3.30
N PRO A 185 -14.05 -3.72 -2.47
CA PRO A 185 -12.59 -3.76 -2.51
C PRO A 185 -12.07 -5.11 -2.02
N ARG A 186 -11.12 -5.66 -2.75
CA ARG A 186 -10.39 -6.88 -2.44
C ARG A 186 -8.93 -6.50 -2.21
N TYR A 187 -8.54 -6.27 -0.95
CA TYR A 187 -7.18 -5.84 -0.66
C TYR A 187 -6.23 -6.99 -0.99
N LEU A 188 -5.21 -6.71 -1.79
CA LEU A 188 -4.31 -7.74 -2.31
C LEU A 188 -3.66 -8.56 -1.19
N ILE A 189 -3.35 -7.92 -0.04
CA ILE A 189 -2.82 -8.64 1.12
C ILE A 189 -3.82 -9.68 1.65
N ASP A 190 -5.12 -9.39 1.64
CA ASP A 190 -6.14 -10.33 2.08
C ASP A 190 -6.31 -11.46 1.07
N LEU A 191 -6.28 -11.14 -0.22
CA LEU A 191 -6.34 -12.15 -1.28
C LEU A 191 -5.21 -13.16 -1.16
N LEU A 192 -3.98 -12.73 -0.82
CA LEU A 192 -2.84 -13.64 -0.62
C LEU A 192 -3.07 -14.68 0.50
N PHE A 193 -3.93 -14.37 1.46
CA PHE A 193 -4.19 -15.22 2.61
C PHE A 193 -5.62 -15.79 2.66
N ASN A 194 -6.39 -15.62 1.58
CA ASN A 194 -7.79 -16.00 1.47
C ASN A 194 -8.65 -15.43 2.61
N GLU A 195 -8.50 -14.13 2.85
CA GLU A 195 -9.21 -13.40 3.89
C GLU A 195 -10.15 -12.36 3.30
N ASP A 196 -11.17 -12.00 4.08
CA ASP A 196 -12.07 -10.92 3.71
C ASP A 196 -11.44 -9.55 3.96
N THR A 197 -11.74 -8.62 3.05
CA THR A 197 -11.33 -7.23 3.19
C THR A 197 -12.34 -6.47 4.02
N VAL A 198 -11.88 -5.86 5.11
CA VAL A 198 -12.65 -4.94 5.95
C VAL A 198 -12.09 -3.54 5.76
N PRO A 199 -12.66 -2.70 4.90
CA PRO A 199 -12.11 -1.38 4.59
C PRO A 199 -12.07 -0.48 5.83
N LYS A 200 -10.94 0.16 6.06
CA LYS A 200 -10.82 1.24 7.04
C LYS A 200 -11.37 2.52 6.41
N THR A 201 -12.43 3.07 6.96
CA THR A 201 -13.15 4.24 6.40
C THR A 201 -12.80 5.56 7.09
N CYS A 202 -11.98 5.53 8.14
CA CYS A 202 -11.58 6.73 8.88
C CYS A 202 -10.85 7.74 7.96
N ASP A 203 -10.98 9.01 8.31
CA ASP A 203 -10.25 10.10 7.67
C ASP A 203 -8.74 10.05 8.04
N PRO A 204 -7.88 10.82 7.34
CA PRO A 204 -6.44 10.79 7.60
C PRO A 204 -6.04 11.24 8.99
N VAL A 205 -6.78 12.15 9.63
CA VAL A 205 -6.48 12.64 10.98
C VAL A 205 -6.68 11.52 11.99
N SER A 206 -7.84 10.86 11.91
CA SER A 206 -8.15 9.69 12.75
C SER A 206 -7.15 8.55 12.52
N TRP A 207 -6.74 8.33 11.27
CA TRP A 207 -5.70 7.34 10.92
C TRP A 207 -4.36 7.64 11.58
N HIS A 208 -3.91 8.90 11.55
CA HIS A 208 -2.63 9.29 12.17
C HIS A 208 -2.69 9.18 13.70
N LYS A 209 -3.83 9.53 14.31
CA LYS A 209 -4.03 9.32 15.75
C LYS A 209 -3.90 7.83 16.13
N GLU A 210 -4.57 6.93 15.38
CA GLU A 210 -4.42 5.48 15.57
C GLU A 210 -2.95 5.02 15.44
N LEU A 211 -2.21 5.62 14.49
CA LEU A 211 -0.79 5.35 14.29
C LEU A 211 0.07 5.80 15.46
N ASP A 212 -0.16 7.01 15.98
CA ASP A 212 0.57 7.55 17.14
C ASP A 212 0.32 6.70 18.40
N GLU A 213 -0.93 6.28 18.62
CA GLU A 213 -1.29 5.35 19.69
C GLU A 213 -0.57 4.00 19.53
N PHE A 214 -0.52 3.46 18.32
CA PHE A 214 0.19 2.21 18.03
C PHE A 214 1.70 2.35 18.31
N ILE A 215 2.34 3.42 17.86
CA ILE A 215 3.78 3.68 18.09
C ILE A 215 4.06 3.78 19.57
N SER A 216 3.25 4.53 20.33
CA SER A 216 3.40 4.72 21.78
C SER A 216 3.28 3.40 22.53
N ALA A 217 2.33 2.54 22.12
CA ALA A 217 2.10 1.24 22.75
C ALA A 217 3.24 0.23 22.49
N HIS A 218 3.88 0.32 21.31
CA HIS A 218 4.92 -0.64 20.90
C HIS A 218 6.34 -0.15 21.18
N ASN A 219 6.49 1.05 21.77
CA ASN A 219 7.77 1.58 22.25
C ASN A 219 8.87 1.51 21.16
N ASP A 220 8.55 1.92 19.92
CA ASP A 220 9.46 1.90 18.75
C ASP A 220 10.67 2.87 18.96
N LYS A 221 11.31 2.80 20.14
CA LYS A 221 12.48 3.61 20.51
C LYS A 221 13.72 3.33 19.66
N GLU A 222 13.77 2.19 18.99
CA GLU A 222 14.87 1.85 18.09
C GLU A 222 14.92 2.71 16.82
N ASN A 223 13.80 3.36 16.47
CA ASN A 223 13.70 4.25 15.31
C ASN A 223 13.77 5.74 15.65
N ASP A 224 13.89 6.11 16.92
CA ASP A 224 13.95 7.51 17.36
C ASP A 224 15.33 8.11 17.12
N GLY A 225 15.52 8.52 15.92
CA GLY A 225 16.63 9.36 15.54
C GLY A 225 16.19 10.76 15.18
N SER A 226 15.70 11.54 16.13
CA SER A 226 15.26 12.93 16.06
C SER A 226 13.83 13.12 15.51
N GLN A 227 12.94 13.54 16.39
CA GLN A 227 11.71 14.24 16.03
C GLN A 227 12.07 15.52 15.24
N GLN A 228 12.10 15.42 13.92
CA GLN A 228 11.88 16.60 13.12
C GLN A 228 10.37 16.74 12.98
N THR A 229 9.84 17.72 13.69
CA THR A 229 8.49 18.24 13.47
C THR A 229 8.38 18.61 12.00
N HIS A 230 7.73 17.77 11.22
CA HIS A 230 7.34 18.16 9.88
C HIS A 230 6.29 19.24 10.01
N ALA A 231 6.65 20.46 9.60
CA ALA A 231 5.65 21.40 9.11
C ALA A 231 4.82 20.68 8.04
N PRO A 232 3.50 20.88 7.99
CA PRO A 232 2.69 20.28 6.95
C PRO A 232 3.29 20.66 5.61
N ASP A 233 3.57 19.66 4.77
CA ASP A 233 4.07 19.85 3.42
C ASP A 233 3.18 20.90 2.73
N ALA A 234 3.73 22.08 2.47
CA ALA A 234 3.08 23.07 1.64
C ALA A 234 2.90 22.41 0.26
N GLN A 235 1.68 21.97 0.01
CA GLN A 235 1.29 21.33 -1.24
C GLN A 235 1.61 22.30 -2.38
N LYS A 236 2.60 21.95 -3.19
CA LYS A 236 2.74 22.56 -4.51
C LYS A 236 1.43 22.34 -5.27
N PRO A 237 0.82 23.38 -5.85
CA PRO A 237 -0.38 23.21 -6.63
C PRO A 237 -0.12 22.17 -7.72
N ALA A 238 -1.05 21.24 -7.87
CA ALA A 238 -1.07 20.28 -8.95
C ALA A 238 -1.11 21.09 -10.25
N GLY A 239 0.01 21.10 -10.96
CA GLY A 239 0.05 21.52 -12.35
C GLY A 239 -0.81 20.57 -13.17
N ASP A 240 -1.59 21.18 -14.03
CA ASP A 240 -2.54 20.64 -14.98
C ASP A 240 -2.22 19.24 -15.54
N ALA A 241 -3.16 18.33 -15.47
CA ALA A 241 -3.64 17.42 -16.50
C ALA A 241 -4.79 16.54 -15.99
#